data_718554500a578aa3dfaab6b5991c19a6
#
_entry.id   718554500a578aa3dfaab6b5991c19a6
#
_cell.length_a   1.000
_cell.length_b   1.000
_cell.length_c   1.000
_cell.angle_alpha   90.00
_cell.angle_beta   90.00
_cell.angle_gamma   90.00
#
_symmetry.space_group_name_H-M   'P 1'
#
loop_
_entity.id
_entity.type
_entity.pdbx_description
1 polymer ?
#
loop_
_entity_poly.entity_id
_entity_poly.type
_entity_poly.pdbx_seq_one_letter_code
_entity_poly.pdbx_strand_id
1 'polypeptide(L)'
;KNRVQIGCAVCLDDNMEERAKQSDVIFTATPQGFCASLINEEILSNAKLVDLSADFRIKDVATYEKWYGIEHKAPQYIGEAVYGLCEINREAVKNARLVANPGCYPTCSTLSIYPLLKEGLIDPSTVIIDAKSGTSGAGRGAKVDNLYCEVNENIKAYGVANHRHTPEIEEQLSLAAGEEMLINFTPHLVPMNRGILITASASLKSTLQPDGTRAFPSYEEVRAAYDKYYDKEKFVRVLDKNVCPETKWVEGSNYVDVNFKIDERTGRVIMMG
;
A
#
# COMPACT_ATOMS: atom_id res chain seq x y z
N LYS A 1 14.32 16.87 -14.43
CA LYS A 1 14.78 18.11 -13.77
C LYS A 1 13.59 18.70 -13.04
N ASN A 2 13.66 18.76 -11.70
CA ASN A 2 12.60 19.38 -10.89
C ASN A 2 12.59 20.87 -11.18
N ARG A 3 11.41 21.41 -11.51
CA ARG A 3 11.21 22.84 -11.70
C ARG A 3 10.91 23.58 -10.40
N VAL A 4 10.77 22.85 -9.29
CA VAL A 4 10.56 23.40 -7.96
C VAL A 4 11.93 23.73 -7.38
N GLN A 5 12.13 24.97 -6.98
CA GLN A 5 13.34 25.39 -6.28
C GLN A 5 13.28 24.82 -4.87
N ILE A 6 13.98 23.71 -4.67
CA ILE A 6 14.16 23.11 -3.35
C ILE A 6 15.38 23.82 -2.76
N GLY A 7 15.26 24.36 -1.55
CA GLY A 7 16.35 25.05 -0.84
C GLY A 7 17.45 24.09 -0.35
N CYS A 8 17.88 23.16 -1.22
CA CYS A 8 18.94 22.19 -0.91
C CYS A 8 19.97 22.14 -2.05
N ALA A 9 21.18 21.71 -1.72
CA ALA A 9 22.21 21.45 -2.70
C ALA A 9 21.83 20.25 -3.57
N VAL A 10 21.89 20.41 -4.89
CA VAL A 10 21.78 19.29 -5.83
C VAL A 10 23.19 18.83 -6.15
N CYS A 11 23.52 17.58 -5.85
CA CYS A 11 24.75 16.95 -6.29
C CYS A 11 24.47 15.79 -7.25
N LEU A 12 25.40 15.57 -8.17
CA LEU A 12 25.35 14.47 -9.16
C LEU A 12 26.31 13.35 -8.75
N ASP A 13 26.43 13.13 -7.47
CA ASP A 13 27.30 12.15 -6.88
C ASP A 13 26.44 10.99 -6.34
N ASP A 14 26.75 9.79 -6.73
CA ASP A 14 26.09 8.53 -6.40
C ASP A 14 26.84 7.73 -5.32
N ASN A 15 27.87 8.35 -4.69
CA ASN A 15 28.55 7.73 -3.57
C ASN A 15 27.68 7.74 -2.32
N MET A 16 26.84 6.70 -2.16
CA MET A 16 25.87 6.61 -1.09
C MET A 16 26.53 6.44 0.29
N GLU A 17 27.70 5.82 0.37
CA GLU A 17 28.46 5.67 1.62
C GLU A 17 28.94 7.03 2.16
N GLU A 18 29.51 7.88 1.30
CA GLU A 18 29.91 9.23 1.71
C GLU A 18 28.72 10.11 2.09
N ARG A 19 27.58 9.90 1.43
CA ARG A 19 26.34 10.62 1.79
C ARG A 19 25.76 10.13 3.10
N ALA A 20 25.87 8.86 3.42
CA ALA A 20 25.43 8.30 4.68
C ALA A 20 26.15 8.95 5.88
N LYS A 21 27.47 9.19 5.76
CA LYS A 21 28.27 9.86 6.81
C LYS A 21 27.84 11.31 7.07
N GLN A 22 27.12 11.92 6.16
CA GLN A 22 26.73 13.35 6.20
C GLN A 22 25.21 13.54 6.36
N SER A 23 24.45 12.46 6.58
CA SER A 23 22.99 12.48 6.60
C SER A 23 22.43 11.65 7.74
N ASP A 24 21.36 12.10 8.36
CA ASP A 24 20.63 11.30 9.34
C ASP A 24 19.72 10.27 8.63
N VAL A 25 19.18 10.64 7.46
CA VAL A 25 18.26 9.81 6.68
C VAL A 25 18.54 9.95 5.20
N ILE A 26 18.55 8.82 4.50
CA ILE A 26 18.63 8.75 3.03
C ILE A 26 17.31 8.19 2.48
N PHE A 27 16.74 8.86 1.48
CA PHE A 27 15.61 8.36 0.71
C PHE A 27 16.10 7.88 -0.66
N THR A 28 15.88 6.60 -0.97
CA THR A 28 16.17 6.06 -2.31
C THR A 28 14.88 6.01 -3.14
N ALA A 29 14.86 6.74 -4.25
CA ALA A 29 13.76 6.75 -5.21
C ALA A 29 14.28 6.24 -6.58
N THR A 30 14.74 5.01 -6.58
CA THR A 30 15.48 4.37 -7.67
C THR A 30 14.67 3.24 -8.31
N PRO A 31 15.05 2.76 -9.50
CA PRO A 31 14.48 1.54 -10.06
C PRO A 31 14.68 0.33 -9.11
N GLN A 32 13.82 -0.67 -9.24
CA GLN A 32 13.93 -1.92 -8.50
C GLN A 32 15.29 -2.60 -8.74
N GLY A 33 15.86 -3.18 -7.68
CA GLY A 33 17.18 -3.82 -7.68
C GLY A 33 18.35 -2.86 -7.45
N PHE A 34 18.15 -1.55 -7.63
CA PHE A 34 19.24 -0.60 -7.51
C PHE A 34 19.60 -0.32 -6.04
N CYS A 35 18.63 -0.07 -5.18
CA CYS A 35 18.87 0.11 -3.75
C CYS A 35 19.52 -1.14 -3.15
N ALA A 36 19.00 -2.31 -3.46
CA ALA A 36 19.57 -3.59 -3.02
C ALA A 36 21.01 -3.82 -3.52
N SER A 37 21.41 -3.23 -4.64
CA SER A 37 22.79 -3.35 -5.15
C SER A 37 23.79 -2.44 -4.44
N LEU A 38 23.33 -1.41 -3.73
CA LEU A 38 24.19 -0.42 -3.06
C LEU A 38 24.24 -0.55 -1.55
N ILE A 39 23.18 -1.09 -0.94
CA ILE A 39 23.06 -1.16 0.52
C ILE A 39 24.14 -2.05 1.13
N ASN A 40 24.74 -1.55 2.22
CA ASN A 40 25.72 -2.29 3.02
C ASN A 40 25.69 -1.81 4.47
N GLU A 41 26.47 -2.47 5.34
CA GLU A 41 26.55 -2.12 6.77
C GLU A 41 27.12 -0.72 7.01
N GLU A 42 28.03 -0.24 6.18
CA GLU A 42 28.59 1.10 6.34
C GLU A 42 27.49 2.17 6.19
N ILE A 43 26.62 2.03 5.20
CA ILE A 43 25.48 2.93 4.99
C ILE A 43 24.53 2.88 6.18
N LEU A 44 24.09 1.68 6.58
CA LEU A 44 23.10 1.49 7.65
C LEU A 44 23.62 1.84 9.04
N SER A 45 24.94 1.87 9.23
CA SER A 45 25.56 2.30 10.50
C SER A 45 25.64 3.82 10.63
N ASN A 46 25.60 4.54 9.51
CA ASN A 46 25.74 6.00 9.49
C ASN A 46 24.40 6.73 9.30
N ALA A 47 23.47 6.19 8.52
CA ALA A 47 22.19 6.82 8.25
C ALA A 47 21.04 5.81 8.24
N LYS A 48 19.83 6.28 8.54
CA LYS A 48 18.60 5.52 8.27
C LYS A 48 18.30 5.54 6.78
N LEU A 49 17.92 4.41 6.23
CA LEU A 49 17.56 4.27 4.82
C LEU A 49 16.06 4.06 4.65
N VAL A 50 15.42 4.92 3.87
CA VAL A 50 14.01 4.77 3.46
C VAL A 50 13.97 4.47 1.98
N ASP A 51 13.69 3.22 1.63
CA ASP A 51 13.65 2.78 0.24
C ASP A 51 12.24 2.86 -0.34
N LEU A 52 12.08 3.65 -1.41
CA LEU A 52 10.81 3.80 -2.13
C LEU A 52 10.66 2.75 -3.25
N SER A 53 11.70 1.96 -3.53
CA SER A 53 11.60 0.82 -4.43
C SER A 53 10.86 -0.34 -3.78
N ALA A 54 10.77 -1.46 -4.47
CA ALA A 54 10.14 -2.66 -3.93
C ALA A 54 11.12 -3.63 -3.26
N ASP A 55 12.41 -3.29 -3.24
CA ASP A 55 13.48 -4.25 -2.94
C ASP A 55 13.35 -4.92 -1.58
N PHE A 56 12.79 -4.22 -0.58
CA PHE A 56 12.70 -4.74 0.79
C PHE A 56 11.28 -4.90 1.32
N ARG A 57 10.25 -4.77 0.44
CA ARG A 57 8.84 -4.82 0.87
C ARG A 57 8.35 -6.22 1.13
N ILE A 58 8.78 -7.20 0.33
CA ILE A 58 8.33 -8.60 0.36
C ILE A 58 9.37 -9.42 1.12
N LYS A 59 8.93 -10.16 2.13
CA LYS A 59 9.83 -10.93 2.99
C LYS A 59 10.36 -12.21 2.33
N ASP A 60 9.59 -12.83 1.44
CA ASP A 60 10.03 -13.99 0.69
C ASP A 60 10.78 -13.59 -0.58
N VAL A 61 12.09 -13.91 -0.62
CA VAL A 61 12.97 -13.62 -1.76
C VAL A 61 12.47 -14.25 -3.05
N ALA A 62 12.01 -15.50 -3.00
CA ALA A 62 11.56 -16.21 -4.19
C ALA A 62 10.30 -15.55 -4.79
N THR A 63 9.40 -15.06 -3.95
CA THR A 63 8.23 -14.29 -4.37
C THR A 63 8.65 -12.96 -5.00
N TYR A 64 9.59 -12.22 -4.39
CA TYR A 64 10.12 -11.00 -4.99
C TYR A 64 10.70 -11.27 -6.38
N GLU A 65 11.61 -12.23 -6.49
CA GLU A 65 12.27 -12.55 -7.76
C GLU A 65 11.29 -13.01 -8.84
N LYS A 66 10.29 -13.82 -8.47
CA LYS A 66 9.23 -14.27 -9.37
C LYS A 66 8.41 -13.11 -9.94
N TRP A 67 7.99 -12.16 -9.08
CA TRP A 67 7.08 -11.09 -9.47
C TRP A 67 7.79 -9.89 -10.11
N TYR A 68 9.04 -9.62 -9.73
CA TYR A 68 9.82 -8.52 -10.30
C TYR A 68 10.73 -8.96 -11.47
N GLY A 69 11.00 -10.25 -11.62
CA GLY A 69 11.82 -10.81 -12.70
C GLY A 69 13.30 -10.46 -12.58
N ILE A 70 13.77 -10.14 -11.39
CA ILE A 70 15.15 -9.76 -11.09
C ILE A 70 15.64 -10.50 -9.84
N GLU A 71 16.94 -10.81 -9.80
CA GLU A 71 17.61 -11.39 -8.63
C GLU A 71 17.73 -10.33 -7.52
N HIS A 72 17.42 -10.73 -6.27
CA HIS A 72 17.58 -9.84 -5.12
C HIS A 72 19.05 -9.74 -4.70
N LYS A 73 19.63 -8.54 -4.75
CA LYS A 73 21.08 -8.34 -4.53
C LYS A 73 21.50 -8.25 -3.07
N ALA A 74 20.56 -8.09 -2.14
CA ALA A 74 20.82 -7.93 -0.71
C ALA A 74 19.81 -8.68 0.18
N PRO A 75 19.61 -9.99 -0.01
CA PRO A 75 18.60 -10.75 0.73
C PRO A 75 18.85 -10.77 2.24
N GLN A 76 20.11 -10.59 2.68
CA GLN A 76 20.50 -10.56 4.08
C GLN A 76 19.84 -9.39 4.87
N TYR A 77 19.42 -8.31 4.21
CA TYR A 77 18.79 -7.16 4.85
C TYR A 77 17.25 -7.21 4.88
N ILE A 78 16.63 -8.15 4.16
CA ILE A 78 15.16 -8.28 4.12
C ILE A 78 14.59 -8.54 5.53
N GLY A 79 15.28 -9.35 6.33
CA GLY A 79 14.83 -9.70 7.68
C GLY A 79 14.71 -8.50 8.62
N GLU A 80 15.63 -7.52 8.51
CA GLU A 80 15.62 -6.32 9.35
C GLU A 80 14.77 -5.17 8.76
N ALA A 81 14.49 -5.18 7.47
CA ALA A 81 13.69 -4.15 6.84
C ALA A 81 12.30 -4.07 7.47
N VAL A 82 11.88 -2.87 7.87
CA VAL A 82 10.55 -2.63 8.42
C VAL A 82 9.64 -2.09 7.32
N TYR A 83 8.48 -2.69 7.16
CA TYR A 83 7.46 -2.19 6.23
C TYR A 83 6.92 -0.84 6.70
N GLY A 84 7.11 0.20 5.90
CA GLY A 84 6.99 1.60 6.29
C GLY A 84 5.56 2.16 6.31
N LEU A 85 4.52 1.33 6.46
CA LEU A 85 3.16 1.82 6.69
C LEU A 85 3.03 2.22 8.16
N CYS A 86 3.25 3.51 8.42
CA CYS A 86 3.41 4.06 9.78
C CYS A 86 2.16 3.88 10.65
N GLU A 87 0.98 3.88 10.05
CA GLU A 87 -0.29 3.74 10.75
C GLU A 87 -0.45 2.39 11.44
N ILE A 88 0.24 1.37 10.95
CA ILE A 88 0.21 0.02 11.55
C ILE A 88 1.56 -0.42 12.14
N ASN A 89 2.68 0.20 11.74
CA ASN A 89 4.04 -0.20 12.11
C ASN A 89 4.85 0.91 12.80
N ARG A 90 4.20 1.93 13.37
CA ARG A 90 4.85 3.15 13.87
C ARG A 90 6.05 2.89 14.79
N GLU A 91 5.88 2.03 15.79
CA GLU A 91 6.94 1.79 16.77
C GLU A 91 8.12 1.02 16.15
N ALA A 92 7.86 0.11 15.24
CA ALA A 92 8.91 -0.58 14.50
C ALA A 92 9.67 0.38 13.58
N VAL A 93 8.97 1.26 12.86
CA VAL A 93 9.58 2.27 11.97
C VAL A 93 10.47 3.25 12.73
N LYS A 94 10.09 3.68 13.94
CA LYS A 94 10.93 4.57 14.77
C LYS A 94 12.33 4.00 15.04
N ASN A 95 12.42 2.69 15.21
CA ASN A 95 13.65 1.99 15.57
C ASN A 95 14.39 1.39 14.37
N ALA A 96 13.80 1.43 13.18
CA ALA A 96 14.36 0.83 11.98
C ALA A 96 15.58 1.59 11.47
N ARG A 97 16.58 0.85 10.97
CA ARG A 97 17.68 1.38 10.14
C ARG A 97 17.29 1.37 8.66
N LEU A 98 16.50 0.37 8.26
CA LEU A 98 16.01 0.18 6.91
C LEU A 98 14.48 0.15 6.91
N VAL A 99 13.88 1.08 6.18
CA VAL A 99 12.43 1.19 6.00
C VAL A 99 12.06 0.92 4.56
N ALA A 100 11.27 -0.12 4.32
CA ALA A 100 10.68 -0.44 3.04
C ALA A 100 9.38 0.37 2.86
N ASN A 101 9.44 1.48 2.13
CA ASN A 101 8.27 2.33 1.92
C ASN A 101 7.23 1.63 1.04
N PRO A 102 5.95 1.57 1.45
CA PRO A 102 4.90 0.85 0.74
C PRO A 102 4.67 1.27 -0.70
N GLY A 103 4.17 0.35 -1.52
CA GLY A 103 3.58 0.69 -2.81
C GLY A 103 2.26 1.46 -2.65
N CYS A 104 1.89 2.20 -3.69
CA CYS A 104 0.70 3.07 -3.65
C CYS A 104 -0.61 2.28 -3.49
N TYR A 105 -0.84 1.23 -4.28
CA TYR A 105 -2.00 0.36 -4.11
C TYR A 105 -1.97 -0.43 -2.78
N PRO A 106 -0.83 -1.00 -2.36
CA PRO A 106 -0.74 -1.64 -1.05
C PRO A 106 -1.08 -0.72 0.10
N THR A 107 -0.64 0.53 0.09
CA THR A 107 -1.00 1.54 1.10
C THR A 107 -2.52 1.71 1.19
N CYS A 108 -3.17 2.02 0.07
CA CYS A 108 -4.61 2.26 0.05
C CYS A 108 -5.41 1.00 0.41
N SER A 109 -5.03 -0.16 -0.16
CA SER A 109 -5.72 -1.43 0.08
C SER A 109 -5.59 -1.88 1.53
N THR A 110 -4.38 -1.83 2.07
CA THR A 110 -4.14 -2.25 3.45
C THR A 110 -4.90 -1.35 4.43
N LEU A 111 -4.79 -0.03 4.31
CA LEU A 111 -5.49 0.88 5.22
C LEU A 111 -7.02 0.74 5.15
N SER A 112 -7.57 0.38 3.99
CA SER A 112 -9.02 0.19 3.86
C SER A 112 -9.52 -1.14 4.43
N ILE A 113 -8.69 -2.19 4.45
CA ILE A 113 -9.14 -3.57 4.77
C ILE A 113 -8.62 -4.03 6.14
N TYR A 114 -7.45 -3.56 6.56
CA TYR A 114 -6.74 -3.98 7.76
C TYR A 114 -7.62 -4.07 9.02
N PRO A 115 -8.45 -3.06 9.38
CA PRO A 115 -9.24 -3.11 10.60
C PRO A 115 -10.17 -4.30 10.66
N LEU A 116 -10.81 -4.64 9.54
CA LEU A 116 -11.79 -5.71 9.48
C LEU A 116 -11.15 -7.09 9.55
N LEU A 117 -9.99 -7.27 8.95
CA LEU A 117 -9.20 -8.50 9.07
C LEU A 117 -8.69 -8.69 10.49
N LYS A 118 -8.13 -7.62 11.07
CA LYS A 118 -7.53 -7.66 12.41
C LYS A 118 -8.54 -7.97 13.49
N GLU A 119 -9.78 -7.50 13.34
CA GLU A 119 -10.89 -7.80 14.26
C GLU A 119 -11.66 -9.07 13.85
N GLY A 120 -11.25 -9.77 12.80
CA GLY A 120 -11.87 -11.02 12.36
C GLY A 120 -13.32 -10.88 11.86
N LEU A 121 -13.70 -9.69 11.38
CA LEU A 121 -15.07 -9.36 10.96
C LEU A 121 -15.42 -9.86 9.55
N ILE A 122 -14.43 -10.17 8.72
CA ILE A 122 -14.61 -10.60 7.34
C ILE A 122 -13.93 -11.96 7.09
N ASP A 123 -14.42 -12.68 6.09
CA ASP A 123 -13.80 -13.90 5.60
C ASP A 123 -12.64 -13.53 4.65
N PRO A 124 -11.36 -13.82 5.04
CA PRO A 124 -10.17 -13.46 4.26
C PRO A 124 -10.18 -14.06 2.85
N SER A 125 -10.76 -15.24 2.66
CA SER A 125 -10.78 -15.94 1.37
C SER A 125 -11.68 -15.29 0.32
N THR A 126 -12.53 -14.34 0.72
CA THR A 126 -13.54 -13.69 -0.12
C THR A 126 -13.19 -12.26 -0.52
N VAL A 127 -11.96 -11.81 -0.21
CA VAL A 127 -11.52 -10.44 -0.48
C VAL A 127 -11.27 -10.26 -1.98
N ILE A 128 -11.96 -9.27 -2.55
CA ILE A 128 -11.77 -8.81 -3.92
C ILE A 128 -11.48 -7.32 -3.89
N ILE A 129 -10.45 -6.88 -4.61
CA ILE A 129 -10.03 -5.48 -4.67
C ILE A 129 -10.08 -5.01 -6.13
N ASP A 130 -10.93 -4.06 -6.40
CA ASP A 130 -11.01 -3.33 -7.66
C ASP A 130 -10.43 -1.92 -7.44
N ALA A 131 -9.37 -1.58 -8.16
CA ALA A 131 -8.59 -0.38 -7.90
C ALA A 131 -8.44 0.50 -9.15
N LYS A 132 -8.48 1.82 -8.96
CA LYS A 132 -8.31 2.83 -10.00
C LYS A 132 -7.13 3.70 -9.65
N SER A 133 -6.26 3.99 -10.63
CA SER A 133 -5.09 4.86 -10.44
C SER A 133 -4.96 5.87 -11.56
N GLY A 134 -4.55 7.08 -11.18
CA GLY A 134 -4.09 8.08 -12.13
C GLY A 134 -2.75 7.69 -12.77
N THR A 135 -2.46 8.32 -13.90
CA THR A 135 -1.36 7.98 -14.80
C THR A 135 0.03 8.22 -14.24
N SER A 136 0.20 9.16 -13.31
CA SER A 136 1.52 9.45 -12.73
C SER A 136 2.10 8.27 -11.93
N GLY A 137 1.25 7.34 -11.47
CA GLY A 137 1.66 6.10 -10.81
C GLY A 137 2.45 5.14 -11.69
N ALA A 138 2.31 5.25 -13.02
CA ALA A 138 3.09 4.47 -13.98
C ALA A 138 4.55 4.93 -14.12
N GLY A 139 4.92 6.03 -13.44
CA GLY A 139 6.27 6.61 -13.49
C GLY A 139 6.51 7.46 -14.74
N ARG A 140 7.78 7.84 -14.95
CA ARG A 140 8.20 8.77 -16.02
C ARG A 140 8.68 8.09 -17.29
N GLY A 141 8.67 6.77 -17.34
CA GLY A 141 9.06 6.00 -18.52
C GLY A 141 8.13 6.29 -19.70
N ALA A 142 8.72 6.57 -20.86
CA ALA A 142 7.95 6.76 -22.08
C ALA A 142 7.40 5.43 -22.58
N LYS A 143 6.09 5.28 -22.51
CA LYS A 143 5.35 4.10 -23.01
C LYS A 143 4.14 4.59 -23.79
N VAL A 144 3.79 3.90 -24.85
CA VAL A 144 2.58 4.21 -25.65
C VAL A 144 1.36 4.29 -24.76
N ASP A 145 1.17 3.32 -23.89
CA ASP A 145 0.05 3.25 -22.93
C ASP A 145 -0.12 4.45 -22.00
N ASN A 146 0.93 5.28 -21.86
CA ASN A 146 0.93 6.46 -21.00
C ASN A 146 0.86 7.78 -21.79
N LEU A 147 0.73 7.72 -23.11
CA LEU A 147 0.56 8.91 -23.94
C LEU A 147 -0.80 9.56 -23.68
N TYR A 148 -0.86 10.87 -23.77
CA TYR A 148 -2.06 11.64 -23.50
C TYR A 148 -3.27 11.15 -24.34
N CYS A 149 -3.06 10.93 -25.64
CA CYS A 149 -4.11 10.47 -26.55
C CYS A 149 -4.60 9.03 -26.29
N GLU A 150 -3.79 8.21 -25.61
CA GLU A 150 -4.17 6.84 -25.25
C GLU A 150 -4.90 6.77 -23.89
N VAL A 151 -4.62 7.73 -22.99
CA VAL A 151 -5.16 7.75 -21.63
C VAL A 151 -6.40 8.63 -21.54
N ASN A 152 -6.44 9.75 -22.28
CA ASN A 152 -7.55 10.69 -22.20
C ASN A 152 -8.86 10.02 -22.61
N GLU A 153 -9.93 10.26 -21.85
CA GLU A 153 -11.28 9.67 -22.08
C GLU A 153 -11.31 8.13 -22.13
N ASN A 154 -10.31 7.47 -21.51
CA ASN A 154 -10.17 6.02 -21.52
C ASN A 154 -9.98 5.45 -20.12
N ILE A 155 -10.66 4.33 -19.82
CA ILE A 155 -10.47 3.53 -18.61
C ILE A 155 -10.14 2.12 -19.02
N LYS A 156 -9.02 1.56 -18.54
CA LYS A 156 -8.62 0.20 -18.85
C LYS A 156 -8.05 -0.55 -17.65
N ALA A 157 -8.39 -1.82 -17.54
CA ALA A 157 -7.69 -2.72 -16.62
C ALA A 157 -6.26 -2.98 -17.13
N TYR A 158 -5.31 -3.12 -16.21
CA TYR A 158 -3.94 -3.48 -16.55
C TYR A 158 -3.33 -4.41 -15.50
N GLY A 159 -2.32 -5.17 -15.88
CA GLY A 159 -1.67 -6.10 -14.94
C GLY A 159 -2.64 -7.09 -14.29
N VAL A 160 -3.72 -7.47 -14.99
CA VAL A 160 -4.74 -8.38 -14.46
C VAL A 160 -4.10 -9.73 -14.12
N ALA A 161 -4.29 -10.20 -12.89
CA ALA A 161 -3.71 -11.40 -12.30
C ALA A 161 -2.17 -11.48 -12.29
N ASN A 162 -1.46 -10.39 -12.65
CA ASN A 162 0.02 -10.36 -12.67
C ASN A 162 0.62 -9.02 -12.24
N HIS A 163 -0.13 -8.16 -11.57
CA HIS A 163 0.37 -6.87 -11.08
C HIS A 163 1.34 -7.06 -9.93
N ARG A 164 2.50 -6.39 -9.98
CA ARG A 164 3.59 -6.53 -9.00
C ARG A 164 3.25 -6.15 -7.57
N HIS A 165 2.18 -5.39 -7.33
CA HIS A 165 1.69 -5.10 -5.99
C HIS A 165 0.84 -6.22 -5.39
N THR A 166 0.43 -7.23 -6.17
CA THR A 166 -0.39 -8.34 -5.65
C THR A 166 0.27 -9.03 -4.46
N PRO A 167 1.52 -9.54 -4.56
CA PRO A 167 2.14 -10.25 -3.43
C PRO A 167 2.40 -9.34 -2.23
N GLU A 168 2.67 -8.05 -2.44
CA GLU A 168 2.83 -7.08 -1.36
C GLU A 168 1.51 -6.88 -0.58
N ILE A 169 0.38 -6.77 -1.28
CA ILE A 169 -0.95 -6.67 -0.65
C ILE A 169 -1.28 -7.97 0.09
N GLU A 170 -1.06 -9.13 -0.54
CA GLU A 170 -1.30 -10.44 0.05
C GLU A 170 -0.49 -10.63 1.34
N GLU A 171 0.79 -10.28 1.35
CA GLU A 171 1.63 -10.36 2.54
C GLU A 171 1.09 -9.50 3.68
N GLN A 172 0.78 -8.22 3.40
CA GLN A 172 0.29 -7.31 4.45
C GLN A 172 -1.09 -7.70 4.99
N LEU A 173 -1.99 -8.15 4.13
CA LEU A 173 -3.31 -8.61 4.56
C LEU A 173 -3.24 -9.96 5.28
N SER A 174 -2.34 -10.87 4.88
CA SER A 174 -2.07 -12.12 5.59
C SER A 174 -1.57 -11.87 7.02
N LEU A 175 -0.66 -10.92 7.19
CA LEU A 175 -0.19 -10.50 8.53
C LEU A 175 -1.32 -9.91 9.39
N ALA A 176 -2.26 -9.20 8.78
CA ALA A 176 -3.44 -8.68 9.47
C ALA A 176 -4.41 -9.80 9.87
N ALA A 177 -4.68 -10.73 8.97
CA ALA A 177 -5.59 -11.85 9.18
C ALA A 177 -5.02 -12.91 10.14
N GLY A 178 -3.69 -13.06 10.21
CA GLY A 178 -3.01 -14.14 10.93
C GLY A 178 -3.00 -15.48 10.18
N GLU A 179 -3.37 -15.49 8.91
CA GLU A 179 -3.38 -16.63 8.02
C GLU A 179 -3.00 -16.22 6.59
N GLU A 180 -2.54 -17.16 5.77
CA GLU A 180 -2.20 -16.91 4.37
C GLU A 180 -3.43 -16.50 3.57
N MET A 181 -3.32 -15.41 2.82
CA MET A 181 -4.37 -14.88 1.96
C MET A 181 -3.92 -14.83 0.52
N LEU A 182 -4.80 -15.23 -0.38
CA LEU A 182 -4.73 -14.94 -1.80
C LEU A 182 -5.91 -14.04 -2.16
N ILE A 183 -5.64 -12.97 -2.92
CA ILE A 183 -6.65 -11.99 -3.27
C ILE A 183 -6.89 -11.92 -4.78
N ASN A 184 -8.09 -11.50 -5.16
CA ASN A 184 -8.34 -11.02 -6.51
C ASN A 184 -8.11 -9.50 -6.53
N PHE A 185 -7.01 -9.08 -7.19
CA PHE A 185 -6.64 -7.67 -7.32
C PHE A 185 -6.66 -7.25 -8.79
N THR A 186 -7.52 -6.29 -9.13
CA THR A 186 -7.68 -5.79 -10.50
C THR A 186 -7.48 -4.28 -10.53
N PRO A 187 -6.30 -3.79 -10.94
CA PRO A 187 -6.05 -2.36 -11.10
C PRO A 187 -6.53 -1.84 -12.46
N HIS A 188 -6.98 -0.58 -12.46
CA HIS A 188 -7.39 0.15 -13.65
C HIS A 188 -6.62 1.47 -13.75
N LEU A 189 -6.24 1.84 -14.97
CA LEU A 189 -5.75 3.17 -15.29
C LEU A 189 -6.96 4.04 -15.68
N VAL A 190 -7.06 5.22 -15.05
CA VAL A 190 -8.14 6.17 -15.32
C VAL A 190 -7.58 7.51 -15.79
N PRO A 191 -8.36 8.32 -16.55
CA PRO A 191 -7.89 9.54 -17.19
C PRO A 191 -7.76 10.72 -16.21
N MET A 192 -6.96 10.54 -15.17
CA MET A 192 -6.58 11.58 -14.23
C MET A 192 -5.06 11.53 -13.98
N ASN A 193 -4.47 12.63 -13.53
CA ASN A 193 -3.03 12.67 -13.27
C ASN A 193 -2.65 11.87 -12.03
N ARG A 194 -3.31 12.09 -10.90
CA ARG A 194 -2.96 11.57 -9.57
C ARG A 194 -4.17 11.06 -8.85
N GLY A 195 -3.94 10.18 -7.90
CA GLY A 195 -4.93 9.64 -7.01
C GLY A 195 -5.13 8.14 -7.19
N ILE A 196 -5.61 7.50 -6.13
CA ILE A 196 -6.03 6.10 -6.14
C ILE A 196 -7.40 6.04 -5.49
N LEU A 197 -8.29 5.26 -6.07
CA LEU A 197 -9.55 4.85 -5.46
C LEU A 197 -9.60 3.34 -5.49
N ILE A 198 -9.76 2.70 -4.34
CA ILE A 198 -10.11 1.28 -4.28
C ILE A 198 -11.58 1.10 -3.89
N THR A 199 -12.15 0.03 -4.40
CA THR A 199 -13.41 -0.55 -3.93
C THR A 199 -13.14 -2.02 -3.68
N ALA A 200 -13.04 -2.40 -2.42
CA ALA A 200 -12.86 -3.77 -2.03
C ALA A 200 -14.17 -4.35 -1.48
N SER A 201 -14.37 -5.63 -1.62
CA SER A 201 -15.51 -6.32 -1.04
C SER A 201 -15.12 -7.65 -0.41
N ALA A 202 -15.76 -8.00 0.69
CA ALA A 202 -15.59 -9.28 1.37
C ALA A 202 -16.90 -9.74 2.02
N SER A 203 -17.05 -11.03 2.25
CA SER A 203 -18.14 -11.55 3.05
C SER A 203 -17.92 -11.24 4.52
N LEU A 204 -18.94 -10.75 5.21
CA LEU A 204 -18.93 -10.61 6.66
C LEU A 204 -18.97 -12.01 7.30
N LYS A 205 -18.18 -12.21 8.35
CA LYS A 205 -18.29 -13.41 9.17
C LYS A 205 -19.59 -13.35 9.97
N SER A 206 -20.43 -14.37 9.84
CA SER A 206 -21.68 -14.46 10.59
C SER A 206 -21.55 -15.41 11.76
N THR A 207 -22.27 -15.12 12.86
CA THR A 207 -22.46 -16.02 13.98
C THR A 207 -23.81 -16.71 13.89
N LEU A 208 -23.83 -18.03 14.13
CA LEU A 208 -25.06 -18.76 14.19
C LEU A 208 -25.76 -18.47 15.53
N GLN A 209 -26.98 -18.00 15.47
CA GLN A 209 -27.79 -17.70 16.64
C GLN A 209 -28.53 -18.99 17.16
N PRO A 210 -28.97 -19.00 18.44
CA PRO A 210 -29.70 -20.14 18.99
C PRO A 210 -31.01 -20.51 18.25
N ASP A 211 -31.60 -19.53 17.56
CA ASP A 211 -32.81 -19.71 16.74
C ASP A 211 -32.53 -20.24 15.32
N GLY A 212 -31.25 -20.51 15.00
CA GLY A 212 -30.84 -20.98 13.69
C GLY A 212 -30.61 -19.86 12.65
N THR A 213 -30.83 -18.60 13.01
CA THR A 213 -30.53 -17.47 12.12
C THR A 213 -29.03 -17.12 12.13
N ARG A 214 -28.57 -16.38 11.13
CA ARG A 214 -27.20 -15.84 11.06
C ARG A 214 -27.23 -14.34 11.35
N ALA A 215 -26.45 -13.94 12.35
CA ALA A 215 -26.19 -12.52 12.62
C ALA A 215 -24.87 -12.08 12.00
N PHE A 216 -24.88 -10.99 11.27
CA PHE A 216 -23.70 -10.34 10.74
C PHE A 216 -23.27 -9.17 11.64
N PRO A 217 -21.98 -8.77 11.60
CA PRO A 217 -21.54 -7.56 12.27
C PRO A 217 -22.39 -6.34 11.89
N SER A 218 -22.78 -5.57 12.89
CA SER A 218 -23.51 -4.32 12.70
C SER A 218 -22.62 -3.21 12.11
N TYR A 219 -23.23 -2.12 11.66
CA TYR A 219 -22.49 -0.94 11.25
C TYR A 219 -21.58 -0.42 12.38
N GLU A 220 -22.09 -0.41 13.60
CA GLU A 220 -21.41 0.10 14.79
C GLU A 220 -20.17 -0.75 15.13
N GLU A 221 -20.24 -2.07 14.99
CA GLU A 221 -19.12 -2.98 15.21
C GLU A 221 -18.03 -2.79 14.14
N VAL A 222 -18.42 -2.66 12.88
CA VAL A 222 -17.47 -2.38 11.78
C VAL A 222 -16.86 -0.99 11.95
N ARG A 223 -17.66 0.02 12.30
CA ARG A 223 -17.17 1.38 12.56
C ARG A 223 -16.16 1.40 13.72
N ALA A 224 -16.46 0.73 14.81
CA ALA A 224 -15.58 0.63 15.97
C ALA A 224 -14.22 -0.01 15.62
N ALA A 225 -14.19 -0.96 14.68
CA ALA A 225 -12.94 -1.52 14.18
C ALA A 225 -12.07 -0.45 13.50
N TYR A 226 -12.65 0.40 12.65
CA TYR A 226 -11.90 1.49 12.02
C TYR A 226 -11.44 2.53 13.05
N ASP A 227 -12.31 2.96 13.96
CA ASP A 227 -11.98 3.97 14.98
C ASP A 227 -10.88 3.47 15.91
N LYS A 228 -10.88 2.18 16.28
CA LYS A 228 -9.84 1.56 17.11
C LYS A 228 -8.42 1.75 16.54
N TYR A 229 -8.25 1.63 15.23
CA TYR A 229 -6.94 1.72 14.59
C TYR A 229 -6.61 3.12 14.09
N TYR A 230 -7.61 3.94 13.74
CA TYR A 230 -7.37 5.18 13.01
C TYR A 230 -7.75 6.47 13.74
N ASP A 231 -8.42 6.41 14.89
CA ASP A 231 -8.85 7.61 15.63
C ASP A 231 -7.67 8.56 15.99
N LYS A 232 -6.46 8.00 16.17
CA LYS A 232 -5.24 8.76 16.47
C LYS A 232 -4.32 8.96 15.26
N GLU A 233 -4.70 8.47 14.08
CA GLU A 233 -3.87 8.53 12.89
C GLU A 233 -4.17 9.79 12.08
N LYS A 234 -3.23 10.74 12.10
CA LYS A 234 -3.41 12.07 11.49
C LYS A 234 -3.77 12.03 10.01
N PHE A 235 -3.24 11.06 9.28
CA PHE A 235 -3.37 11.02 7.82
C PHE A 235 -4.43 10.04 7.33
N VAL A 236 -5.10 9.29 8.21
CA VAL A 236 -6.25 8.46 7.87
C VAL A 236 -7.51 9.10 8.41
N ARG A 237 -8.47 9.36 7.52
CA ARG A 237 -9.79 9.91 7.91
C ARG A 237 -10.84 8.85 7.65
N VAL A 238 -11.50 8.41 8.71
CA VAL A 238 -12.68 7.56 8.61
C VAL A 238 -13.88 8.45 8.41
N LEU A 239 -14.44 8.45 7.20
CA LEU A 239 -15.51 9.37 6.82
C LEU A 239 -16.83 9.06 7.54
N ASP A 240 -17.75 10.03 7.52
CA ASP A 240 -19.08 9.88 8.09
C ASP A 240 -19.92 8.84 7.34
N LYS A 241 -20.90 8.25 8.04
CA LYS A 241 -21.83 7.26 7.47
C LYS A 241 -22.44 7.79 6.16
N ASN A 242 -22.40 6.96 5.12
CA ASN A 242 -22.89 7.24 3.76
C ASN A 242 -22.05 8.21 2.91
N VAL A 243 -20.89 8.68 3.38
CA VAL A 243 -19.96 9.48 2.58
C VAL A 243 -18.96 8.55 1.89
N CYS A 244 -18.93 8.54 0.56
CA CYS A 244 -17.94 7.77 -0.20
C CYS A 244 -16.67 8.61 -0.39
N PRO A 245 -15.46 8.03 -0.23
CA PRO A 245 -14.22 8.76 -0.48
C PRO A 245 -14.07 9.14 -1.95
N GLU A 246 -13.49 10.31 -2.19
CA GLU A 246 -13.21 10.85 -3.51
C GLU A 246 -11.73 11.22 -3.65
N THR A 247 -11.13 10.89 -4.77
CA THR A 247 -9.70 11.19 -5.03
C THR A 247 -9.39 12.69 -4.94
N LYS A 248 -10.36 13.54 -5.30
CA LYS A 248 -10.22 15.00 -5.30
C LYS A 248 -10.01 15.57 -3.90
N TRP A 249 -10.59 14.97 -2.86
CA TRP A 249 -10.50 15.49 -1.48
C TRP A 249 -9.13 15.28 -0.84
N VAL A 250 -8.36 14.35 -1.35
CA VAL A 250 -7.02 14.03 -0.85
C VAL A 250 -5.89 14.50 -1.77
N GLU A 251 -6.23 15.08 -2.93
CA GLU A 251 -5.26 15.53 -3.91
C GLU A 251 -4.28 16.56 -3.30
N GLY A 252 -2.98 16.37 -3.55
CA GLY A 252 -1.93 17.24 -3.05
C GLY A 252 -1.64 17.12 -1.56
N SER A 253 -2.19 16.12 -0.89
CA SER A 253 -2.00 15.86 0.53
C SER A 253 -1.45 14.46 0.79
N ASN A 254 -1.16 14.17 2.07
CA ASN A 254 -0.83 12.83 2.55
C ASN A 254 -2.04 12.07 3.13
N TYR A 255 -3.25 12.60 2.97
CA TYR A 255 -4.43 11.97 3.52
C TYR A 255 -4.87 10.75 2.74
N VAL A 256 -5.41 9.79 3.47
CA VAL A 256 -6.20 8.66 2.97
C VAL A 256 -7.58 8.75 3.63
N ASP A 257 -8.60 8.86 2.80
CA ASP A 257 -9.99 8.78 3.23
C ASP A 257 -10.46 7.34 3.09
N VAL A 258 -11.01 6.78 4.15
CA VAL A 258 -11.56 5.42 4.16
C VAL A 258 -13.00 5.43 4.63
N ASN A 259 -13.79 4.51 4.09
CA ASN A 259 -15.14 4.24 4.58
C ASN A 259 -15.59 2.85 4.15
N PHE A 260 -16.74 2.44 4.66
CA PHE A 260 -17.35 1.16 4.32
C PHE A 260 -18.87 1.27 4.21
N LYS A 261 -19.46 0.29 3.55
CA LYS A 261 -20.90 0.07 3.52
C LYS A 261 -21.20 -1.42 3.63
N ILE A 262 -22.16 -1.77 4.47
CA ILE A 262 -22.68 -3.13 4.58
C ILE A 262 -23.84 -3.28 3.57
N ASP A 263 -23.74 -4.27 2.70
CA ASP A 263 -24.87 -4.74 1.89
C ASP A 263 -25.51 -5.93 2.63
N GLU A 264 -26.50 -5.61 3.45
CA GLU A 264 -27.23 -6.61 4.28
C GLU A 264 -27.87 -7.71 3.42
N ARG A 265 -28.29 -7.37 2.20
CA ARG A 265 -28.91 -8.30 1.26
C ARG A 265 -27.96 -9.42 0.83
N THR A 266 -26.68 -9.13 0.73
CA THR A 266 -25.64 -10.09 0.30
C THR A 266 -24.77 -10.60 1.44
N GLY A 267 -24.85 -10.00 2.63
CA GLY A 267 -23.97 -10.27 3.75
C GLY A 267 -22.52 -9.87 3.48
N ARG A 268 -22.32 -8.87 2.61
CA ARG A 268 -20.98 -8.38 2.24
C ARG A 268 -20.74 -6.96 2.76
N VAL A 269 -19.50 -6.68 3.06
CA VAL A 269 -19.03 -5.32 3.29
C VAL A 269 -18.28 -4.82 2.06
N ILE A 270 -18.58 -3.58 1.65
CA ILE A 270 -17.84 -2.85 0.62
C ILE A 270 -16.96 -1.84 1.34
N MET A 271 -15.65 -1.97 1.18
CA MET A 271 -14.63 -1.10 1.76
C MET A 271 -14.11 -0.18 0.66
N MET A 272 -13.98 1.11 0.96
CA MET A 272 -13.57 2.14 0.00
C MET A 272 -12.43 2.97 0.58
N GLY A 273 -11.50 3.32 -0.24
CA GLY A 273 -10.38 4.17 0.18
C GLY A 273 -9.78 4.95 -0.98
#